data_ac62280fe63943c657e5341f1fb4d4c4
#
_entry.id   ac62280fe63943c657e5341f1fb4d4c4
#
_cell.length_a   1.000
_cell.length_b   1.000
_cell.length_c   1.000
_cell.angle_alpha   90.00
_cell.angle_beta   90.00
_cell.angle_gamma   90.00
#
_symmetry.space_group_name_H-M   'P 1'
#
loop_
_entity.id
_entity.type
_entity.pdbx_description
1 polymer ?
#
loop_
_entity_poly.entity_id
_entity_poly.type
_entity_poly.pdbx_seq_one_letter_code
_entity_poly.pdbx_strand_id
1 'polypeptide(L)'
;MKRILCIGNNLVKHGNTATSIVVMGEMFEREGYVVYYASSKQHKLLRMMDMILKTIRYGSKVDYVLIDTYSTVNFWYALIISQLCRLMKVKYIPKLLGGDLPNRLNKSRFWCDLIFKNAYQNVAPSPYLYTAFSKFGYKKLVLIPNSIDLGNYSFHKKKLDVPKILWVRSFAQLYNPVLAVKVLLAIKNKYPMAQLCMVGPKKDESYESTVDFATQNNVEVTFTGKLSKKEWADLSQRYNLFLNTTHFDNTPVSVIEAMALGLPIVSTNVGGIPDLLENNKTALLVNDNDLDNMVFQIERLFDEKFLAQNLSENSRKQVENYDWSVVKNQWKMLLK
;
A
#
# COMPACT_ATOMS: atom_id res chain seq x y z
N MET A 1 -4.61 -10.64 -28.62
CA MET A 1 -4.76 -9.60 -27.59
C MET A 1 -5.41 -10.27 -26.38
N LYS A 2 -4.76 -10.27 -25.21
CA LYS A 2 -5.29 -10.94 -24.01
C LYS A 2 -6.32 -10.07 -23.31
N ARG A 3 -7.32 -10.71 -22.72
CA ARG A 3 -8.44 -10.06 -22.04
C ARG A 3 -8.43 -10.42 -20.57
N ILE A 4 -8.59 -9.43 -19.70
CA ILE A 4 -8.54 -9.59 -18.25
C ILE A 4 -9.80 -8.99 -17.63
N LEU A 5 -10.40 -9.70 -16.68
CA LEU A 5 -11.44 -9.17 -15.81
C LEU A 5 -10.82 -8.87 -14.42
N CYS A 6 -10.82 -7.62 -14.02
CA CYS A 6 -10.33 -7.17 -12.74
C CYS A 6 -11.48 -7.07 -11.72
N ILE A 7 -11.43 -7.88 -10.67
CA ILE A 7 -12.42 -7.94 -9.59
C ILE A 7 -11.86 -7.28 -8.32
N GLY A 8 -12.53 -6.24 -7.86
CA GLY A 8 -12.19 -5.50 -6.64
C GLY A 8 -13.01 -4.23 -6.48
N ASN A 9 -12.63 -3.39 -5.56
CA ASN A 9 -13.37 -2.15 -5.27
C ASN A 9 -12.92 -1.02 -6.20
N ASN A 10 -13.69 -0.71 -7.24
CA ASN A 10 -13.48 0.46 -8.11
C ASN A 10 -14.43 1.59 -7.68
N LEU A 11 -14.08 2.28 -6.60
CA LEU A 11 -14.91 3.35 -6.02
C LEU A 11 -14.38 4.77 -6.30
N VAL A 12 -13.53 4.94 -7.30
CA VAL A 12 -12.96 6.26 -7.67
C VAL A 12 -14.04 7.29 -7.96
N LYS A 13 -15.08 6.90 -8.69
CA LYS A 13 -16.23 7.77 -9.01
C LYS A 13 -17.01 8.25 -7.78
N HIS A 14 -16.80 7.64 -6.63
CA HIS A 14 -17.43 7.99 -5.35
C HIS A 14 -16.44 8.67 -4.38
N GLY A 15 -15.41 9.32 -4.92
CA GLY A 15 -14.43 10.04 -4.11
C GLY A 15 -13.40 9.18 -3.38
N ASN A 16 -13.40 7.84 -3.55
CA ASN A 16 -12.38 6.99 -2.92
C ASN A 16 -11.05 7.01 -3.71
N THR A 17 -9.96 6.67 -3.04
CA THR A 17 -8.65 6.50 -3.67
C THR A 17 -8.69 5.35 -4.68
N ALA A 18 -7.98 5.48 -5.80
CA ALA A 18 -7.82 4.40 -6.76
C ALA A 18 -7.23 3.17 -6.08
N THR A 19 -7.92 2.05 -6.21
CA THR A 19 -7.47 0.77 -5.65
C THR A 19 -6.52 0.07 -6.60
N SER A 20 -5.90 -1.00 -6.11
CA SER A 20 -4.95 -1.82 -6.87
C SER A 20 -5.47 -2.22 -8.25
N ILE A 21 -6.73 -2.66 -8.37
CA ILE A 21 -7.29 -3.10 -9.66
C ILE A 21 -7.42 -1.96 -10.67
N VAL A 22 -7.67 -0.74 -10.22
CA VAL A 22 -7.79 0.43 -11.12
C VAL A 22 -6.42 0.78 -11.66
N VAL A 23 -5.46 0.98 -10.77
CA VAL A 23 -4.08 1.37 -11.14
C VAL A 23 -3.44 0.32 -12.04
N MET A 24 -3.55 -0.97 -11.68
CA MET A 24 -3.01 -2.05 -12.51
C MET A 24 -3.77 -2.23 -13.82
N GLY A 25 -5.09 -2.06 -13.81
CA GLY A 25 -5.88 -2.16 -15.02
C GLY A 25 -5.45 -1.15 -16.07
N GLU A 26 -5.27 0.12 -15.66
CA GLU A 26 -4.74 1.17 -16.53
C GLU A 26 -3.33 0.85 -17.06
N MET A 27 -2.47 0.26 -16.20
CA MET A 27 -1.13 -0.20 -16.61
C MET A 27 -1.21 -1.32 -17.64
N PHE A 28 -2.12 -2.29 -17.48
CA PHE A 28 -2.35 -3.36 -18.45
C PHE A 28 -2.91 -2.82 -19.78
N GLU A 29 -3.84 -1.87 -19.74
CA GLU A 29 -4.39 -1.24 -20.95
C GLU A 29 -3.29 -0.56 -21.77
N ARG A 30 -2.34 0.12 -21.13
CA ARG A 30 -1.15 0.71 -21.79
C ARG A 30 -0.24 -0.34 -22.45
N GLU A 31 -0.24 -1.57 -21.94
CA GLU A 31 0.51 -2.70 -22.52
C GLU A 31 -0.32 -3.48 -23.57
N GLY A 32 -1.50 -2.98 -23.94
CA GLY A 32 -2.34 -3.56 -25.00
C GLY A 32 -3.27 -4.68 -24.54
N TYR A 33 -3.50 -4.88 -23.25
CA TYR A 33 -4.53 -5.79 -22.76
C TYR A 33 -5.92 -5.14 -22.84
N VAL A 34 -6.96 -5.94 -23.05
CA VAL A 34 -8.35 -5.49 -22.89
C VAL A 34 -8.76 -5.76 -21.44
N VAL A 35 -9.12 -4.72 -20.70
CA VAL A 35 -9.45 -4.85 -19.28
C VAL A 35 -10.93 -4.53 -19.02
N TYR A 36 -11.59 -5.42 -18.30
CA TYR A 36 -12.94 -5.23 -17.76
C TYR A 36 -12.86 -5.07 -16.25
N TYR A 37 -13.73 -4.24 -15.65
CA TYR A 37 -13.69 -3.95 -14.23
C TYR A 37 -14.99 -4.31 -13.51
N ALA A 38 -14.90 -4.86 -12.31
CA ALA A 38 -15.97 -5.04 -11.34
C ALA A 38 -15.44 -4.87 -9.91
N SER A 39 -16.05 -4.03 -9.03
CA SER A 39 -17.29 -3.33 -9.18
C SER A 39 -17.17 -1.88 -8.70
N SER A 40 -17.98 -0.97 -9.26
CA SER A 40 -18.07 0.44 -8.86
C SER A 40 -19.25 0.74 -7.91
N LYS A 41 -19.99 -0.27 -7.44
CA LYS A 41 -21.15 -0.09 -6.56
C LYS A 41 -20.72 0.19 -5.11
N GLN A 42 -21.32 1.21 -4.47
CA GLN A 42 -21.02 1.56 -3.08
C GLN A 42 -21.55 0.53 -2.08
N HIS A 43 -22.81 0.12 -2.24
CA HIS A 43 -23.44 -0.82 -1.34
C HIS A 43 -22.80 -2.22 -1.47
N LYS A 44 -22.41 -2.85 -0.36
CA LYS A 44 -21.62 -4.09 -0.33
C LYS A 44 -22.31 -5.26 -1.05
N LEU A 45 -23.63 -5.44 -0.85
CA LEU A 45 -24.41 -6.51 -1.52
C LEU A 45 -24.53 -6.25 -3.03
N LEU A 46 -24.88 -5.03 -3.45
CA LEU A 46 -24.95 -4.65 -4.85
C LEU A 46 -23.60 -4.81 -5.54
N ARG A 47 -22.50 -4.54 -4.82
CA ARG A 47 -21.14 -4.76 -5.31
C ARG A 47 -20.87 -6.23 -5.57
N MET A 48 -21.24 -7.11 -4.63
CA MET A 48 -21.13 -8.56 -4.81
C MET A 48 -21.94 -9.03 -6.01
N MET A 49 -23.19 -8.60 -6.13
CA MET A 49 -24.04 -8.95 -7.26
C MET A 49 -23.44 -8.49 -8.61
N ASP A 50 -22.93 -7.25 -8.67
CA ASP A 50 -22.29 -6.73 -9.88
C ASP A 50 -21.02 -7.53 -10.24
N MET A 51 -20.21 -7.92 -9.23
CA MET A 51 -19.05 -8.79 -9.45
C MET A 51 -19.48 -10.16 -10.02
N ILE A 52 -20.53 -10.79 -9.47
CA ILE A 52 -21.07 -12.08 -9.96
C ILE A 52 -21.56 -11.93 -11.40
N LEU A 53 -22.44 -10.95 -11.66
CA LEU A 53 -23.02 -10.72 -12.99
C LEU A 53 -21.95 -10.44 -14.05
N LYS A 54 -20.94 -9.63 -13.70
CA LYS A 54 -19.83 -9.36 -14.64
C LYS A 54 -18.94 -10.57 -14.84
N THR A 55 -18.72 -11.39 -13.81
CA THR A 55 -17.97 -12.64 -13.96
C THR A 55 -18.72 -13.61 -14.90
N ILE A 56 -20.03 -13.75 -14.76
CA ILE A 56 -20.86 -14.56 -15.67
C ILE A 56 -20.79 -13.99 -17.09
N ARG A 57 -20.96 -12.68 -17.24
CA ARG A 57 -21.01 -12.01 -18.56
C ARG A 57 -19.69 -12.07 -19.32
N TYR A 58 -18.58 -11.89 -18.61
CA TYR A 58 -17.27 -11.76 -19.23
C TYR A 58 -16.37 -12.98 -19.06
N GLY A 59 -16.67 -13.88 -18.11
CA GLY A 59 -15.80 -15.00 -17.77
C GLY A 59 -15.42 -15.88 -18.98
N SER A 60 -16.37 -16.19 -19.87
CA SER A 60 -16.09 -16.94 -21.10
C SER A 60 -15.34 -16.14 -22.19
N LYS A 61 -15.19 -14.83 -22.01
CA LYS A 61 -14.59 -13.90 -22.99
C LYS A 61 -13.21 -13.42 -22.57
N VAL A 62 -12.75 -13.75 -21.36
CA VAL A 62 -11.46 -13.33 -20.82
C VAL A 62 -10.54 -14.52 -20.63
N ASP A 63 -9.23 -14.26 -20.74
CA ASP A 63 -8.20 -15.27 -20.49
C ASP A 63 -7.95 -15.47 -19.00
N TYR A 64 -8.06 -14.37 -18.21
CA TYR A 64 -7.78 -14.36 -16.77
C TYR A 64 -8.76 -13.47 -16.01
N VAL A 65 -9.06 -13.89 -14.77
CA VAL A 65 -9.76 -13.07 -13.77
C VAL A 65 -8.78 -12.74 -12.64
N LEU A 66 -8.42 -11.47 -12.49
CA LEU A 66 -7.61 -10.98 -11.36
C LEU A 66 -8.55 -10.61 -10.21
N ILE A 67 -8.26 -11.10 -8.99
CA ILE A 67 -9.12 -10.89 -7.82
C ILE A 67 -8.32 -10.23 -6.71
N ASP A 68 -8.60 -8.96 -6.40
CA ASP A 68 -8.05 -8.31 -5.22
C ASP A 68 -8.51 -9.02 -3.95
N THR A 69 -7.59 -9.63 -3.22
CA THR A 69 -7.89 -10.48 -2.07
C THR A 69 -7.36 -9.87 -0.78
N TYR A 70 -8.27 -9.59 0.15
CA TYR A 70 -7.98 -9.01 1.46
C TYR A 70 -8.45 -9.95 2.58
N SER A 71 -8.02 -9.71 3.81
CA SER A 71 -8.44 -10.46 5.00
C SER A 71 -9.84 -10.07 5.53
N THR A 72 -10.40 -8.94 5.06
CA THR A 72 -11.66 -8.34 5.52
C THR A 72 -12.88 -8.85 4.75
N VAL A 73 -13.96 -8.09 4.68
CA VAL A 73 -15.19 -8.43 3.91
C VAL A 73 -14.89 -8.81 2.45
N ASN A 74 -13.87 -8.20 1.86
CA ASN A 74 -13.46 -8.50 0.48
C ASN A 74 -12.95 -9.94 0.30
N PHE A 75 -12.60 -10.65 1.38
CA PHE A 75 -12.29 -12.08 1.35
C PHE A 75 -13.47 -12.90 0.81
N TRP A 76 -14.69 -12.57 1.24
CA TRP A 76 -15.88 -13.26 0.80
C TRP A 76 -16.20 -13.01 -0.67
N TYR A 77 -15.86 -11.82 -1.19
CA TYR A 77 -15.94 -11.55 -2.64
C TYR A 77 -14.97 -12.47 -3.40
N ALA A 78 -13.73 -12.56 -2.93
CA ALA A 78 -12.74 -13.44 -3.55
C ALA A 78 -13.17 -14.92 -3.49
N LEU A 79 -13.77 -15.37 -2.38
CA LEU A 79 -14.28 -16.74 -2.25
C LEU A 79 -15.37 -17.02 -3.29
N ILE A 80 -16.42 -16.21 -3.35
CA ILE A 80 -17.56 -16.44 -4.25
C ILE A 80 -17.10 -16.38 -5.71
N ILE A 81 -16.34 -15.36 -6.07
CA ILE A 81 -15.88 -15.19 -7.46
C ILE A 81 -14.90 -16.29 -7.86
N SER A 82 -14.02 -16.74 -6.98
CA SER A 82 -13.12 -17.87 -7.29
C SER A 82 -13.89 -19.18 -7.55
N GLN A 83 -14.95 -19.46 -6.76
CA GLN A 83 -15.77 -20.64 -7.00
C GLN A 83 -16.57 -20.53 -8.33
N LEU A 84 -17.09 -19.34 -8.65
CA LEU A 84 -17.74 -19.10 -9.91
C LEU A 84 -16.78 -19.29 -11.10
N CYS A 85 -15.55 -18.79 -11.01
CA CYS A 85 -14.51 -19.01 -12.01
C CYS A 85 -14.20 -20.51 -12.19
N ARG A 86 -14.17 -21.29 -11.10
CA ARG A 86 -13.99 -22.76 -11.16
C ARG A 86 -15.12 -23.44 -11.89
N LEU A 87 -16.37 -23.10 -11.59
CA LEU A 87 -17.55 -23.64 -12.29
C LEU A 87 -17.51 -23.33 -13.79
N MET A 88 -17.08 -22.13 -14.13
CA MET A 88 -16.97 -21.67 -15.53
C MET A 88 -15.67 -22.11 -16.22
N LYS A 89 -14.76 -22.82 -15.51
CA LYS A 89 -13.42 -23.24 -15.99
C LYS A 89 -12.55 -22.08 -16.47
N VAL A 90 -12.68 -20.90 -15.84
CA VAL A 90 -11.88 -19.71 -16.14
C VAL A 90 -10.68 -19.63 -15.20
N LYS A 91 -9.51 -19.30 -15.72
CA LYS A 91 -8.29 -19.08 -14.92
C LYS A 91 -8.45 -17.84 -14.03
N TYR A 92 -8.32 -18.01 -12.72
CA TYR A 92 -8.33 -16.86 -11.79
C TYR A 92 -7.05 -16.75 -10.99
N ILE A 93 -6.68 -15.52 -10.68
CA ILE A 93 -5.43 -15.14 -10.02
C ILE A 93 -5.77 -14.25 -8.83
N PRO A 94 -5.76 -14.78 -7.60
CA PRO A 94 -5.83 -13.96 -6.38
C PRO A 94 -4.58 -13.09 -6.25
N LYS A 95 -4.75 -11.78 -6.13
CA LYS A 95 -3.71 -10.85 -5.73
C LYS A 95 -3.80 -10.63 -4.23
N LEU A 96 -2.76 -10.99 -3.48
CA LEU A 96 -2.74 -11.03 -2.02
C LEU A 96 -2.41 -9.62 -1.47
N LEU A 97 -3.43 -8.82 -1.16
CA LEU A 97 -3.25 -7.42 -0.76
C LEU A 97 -3.43 -7.17 0.73
N GLY A 98 -4.14 -8.06 1.42
CA GLY A 98 -4.38 -7.91 2.85
C GLY A 98 -3.18 -8.36 3.68
N GLY A 99 -2.54 -7.44 4.40
CA GLY A 99 -1.44 -7.78 5.29
C GLY A 99 -1.81 -8.83 6.33
N ASP A 100 -3.04 -8.81 6.86
CA ASP A 100 -3.56 -9.76 7.85
C ASP A 100 -4.05 -11.10 7.23
N LEU A 101 -3.74 -11.38 5.97
CA LEU A 101 -4.06 -12.69 5.35
C LEU A 101 -3.44 -13.88 6.07
N PRO A 102 -2.22 -13.84 6.63
CA PRO A 102 -1.66 -14.95 7.41
C PRO A 102 -2.53 -15.34 8.61
N ASN A 103 -3.09 -14.38 9.36
CA ASN A 103 -4.05 -14.67 10.42
C ASN A 103 -5.34 -15.31 9.88
N ARG A 104 -5.78 -14.87 8.70
CA ARG A 104 -6.92 -15.48 8.03
C ARG A 104 -6.65 -16.93 7.64
N LEU A 105 -5.44 -17.26 7.19
CA LEU A 105 -5.02 -18.63 6.90
C LEU A 105 -5.11 -19.53 8.13
N ASN A 106 -4.74 -19.02 9.31
CA ASN A 106 -4.88 -19.75 10.57
C ASN A 106 -6.35 -19.96 10.96
N LYS A 107 -7.16 -18.87 10.93
CA LYS A 107 -8.53 -18.90 11.48
C LYS A 107 -9.56 -19.53 10.53
N SER A 108 -9.31 -19.54 9.24
CA SER A 108 -10.32 -19.90 8.22
C SER A 108 -9.73 -20.78 7.12
N ARG A 109 -8.92 -21.77 7.49
CA ARG A 109 -8.15 -22.65 6.59
C ARG A 109 -9.00 -23.22 5.46
N PHE A 110 -10.14 -23.80 5.78
CA PHE A 110 -11.04 -24.41 4.80
C PHE A 110 -11.42 -23.45 3.66
N TRP A 111 -11.86 -22.23 4.02
CA TRP A 111 -12.26 -21.22 3.03
C TRP A 111 -11.07 -20.67 2.23
N CYS A 112 -9.91 -20.56 2.86
CA CYS A 112 -8.67 -20.18 2.20
C CYS A 112 -8.25 -21.24 1.17
N ASP A 113 -8.34 -22.53 1.52
CA ASP A 113 -8.00 -23.64 0.64
C ASP A 113 -8.88 -23.66 -0.63
N LEU A 114 -10.17 -23.36 -0.50
CA LEU A 114 -11.08 -23.23 -1.64
C LEU A 114 -10.63 -22.16 -2.65
N ILE A 115 -10.10 -21.05 -2.16
CA ILE A 115 -9.60 -19.96 -3.03
C ILE A 115 -8.22 -20.33 -3.59
N PHE A 116 -7.24 -20.55 -2.69
CA PHE A 116 -5.82 -20.48 -3.04
C PHE A 116 -5.25 -21.77 -3.63
N LYS A 117 -5.74 -22.96 -3.24
CA LYS A 117 -5.28 -24.24 -3.82
C LYS A 117 -5.73 -24.41 -5.28
N ASN A 118 -6.87 -23.85 -5.64
CA ASN A 118 -7.47 -23.98 -6.94
C ASN A 118 -7.14 -22.84 -7.92
N ALA A 119 -6.46 -21.81 -7.45
CA ALA A 119 -6.04 -20.69 -8.27
C ALA A 119 -5.12 -21.13 -9.42
N TYR A 120 -5.13 -20.39 -10.54
CA TYR A 120 -4.12 -20.56 -11.58
C TYR A 120 -2.73 -20.25 -11.00
N GLN A 121 -2.59 -19.08 -10.39
CA GLN A 121 -1.45 -18.67 -9.55
C GLN A 121 -1.95 -17.72 -8.46
N ASN A 122 -1.31 -17.67 -7.31
CA ASN A 122 -1.52 -16.65 -6.29
C ASN A 122 -0.37 -15.64 -6.38
N VAL A 123 -0.68 -14.35 -6.48
CA VAL A 123 0.32 -13.29 -6.61
C VAL A 123 0.54 -12.63 -5.25
N ALA A 124 1.71 -12.83 -4.66
CA ALA A 124 2.15 -12.15 -3.44
C ALA A 124 2.94 -10.89 -3.80
N PRO A 125 2.59 -9.71 -3.28
CA PRO A 125 3.32 -8.47 -3.55
C PRO A 125 4.53 -8.26 -2.63
N SER A 126 4.76 -9.14 -1.66
CA SER A 126 5.89 -9.07 -0.72
C SER A 126 6.43 -10.45 -0.37
N PRO A 127 7.72 -10.54 0.01
CA PRO A 127 8.29 -11.74 0.61
C PRO A 127 7.54 -12.17 1.87
N TYR A 128 7.03 -11.24 2.68
CA TYR A 128 6.21 -11.51 3.86
C TYR A 128 5.01 -12.43 3.53
N LEU A 129 4.17 -12.02 2.58
CA LEU A 129 3.02 -12.84 2.18
C LEU A 129 3.43 -14.09 1.41
N TYR A 130 4.44 -14.01 0.58
CA TYR A 130 4.97 -15.17 -0.13
C TYR A 130 5.42 -16.26 0.85
N THR A 131 6.23 -15.91 1.83
CA THR A 131 6.74 -16.83 2.85
C THR A 131 5.62 -17.40 3.72
N ALA A 132 4.68 -16.55 4.14
CA ALA A 132 3.53 -17.00 4.91
C ALA A 132 2.71 -18.04 4.13
N PHE A 133 2.32 -17.75 2.89
CA PHE A 133 1.55 -18.67 2.06
C PHE A 133 2.31 -19.96 1.74
N SER A 134 3.61 -19.86 1.47
CA SER A 134 4.49 -21.01 1.24
C SER A 134 4.53 -21.94 2.47
N LYS A 135 4.68 -21.40 3.68
CA LYS A 135 4.64 -22.16 4.96
C LYS A 135 3.31 -22.89 5.15
N PHE A 136 2.21 -22.32 4.66
CA PHE A 136 0.89 -22.98 4.65
C PHE A 136 0.73 -24.02 3.53
N GLY A 137 1.76 -24.27 2.71
CA GLY A 137 1.77 -25.31 1.69
C GLY A 137 1.11 -24.93 0.36
N TYR A 138 0.88 -23.64 0.09
CA TYR A 138 0.40 -23.21 -1.21
C TYR A 138 1.56 -23.19 -2.22
N LYS A 139 1.50 -24.07 -3.25
CA LYS A 139 2.58 -24.24 -4.23
C LYS A 139 2.46 -23.34 -5.45
N LYS A 140 1.22 -22.95 -5.85
CA LYS A 140 0.96 -22.06 -6.97
C LYS A 140 1.08 -20.61 -6.50
N LEU A 141 2.30 -20.14 -6.30
CA LEU A 141 2.61 -18.86 -5.69
C LEU A 141 3.73 -18.17 -6.46
N VAL A 142 3.55 -16.91 -6.77
CA VAL A 142 4.53 -16.07 -7.46
C VAL A 142 4.68 -14.74 -6.74
N LEU A 143 5.91 -14.27 -6.62
CA LEU A 143 6.22 -12.95 -6.06
C LEU A 143 6.23 -11.93 -7.20
N ILE A 144 5.25 -11.01 -7.21
CA ILE A 144 5.21 -9.86 -8.12
C ILE A 144 4.90 -8.63 -7.27
N PRO A 145 5.85 -7.71 -7.08
CA PRO A 145 5.68 -6.59 -6.17
C PRO A 145 4.61 -5.60 -6.65
N ASN A 146 4.11 -4.79 -5.71
CA ASN A 146 3.35 -3.61 -6.07
C ASN A 146 4.22 -2.70 -6.92
N SER A 147 3.65 -2.08 -7.95
CA SER A 147 4.38 -1.22 -8.87
C SER A 147 3.84 0.21 -8.86
N ILE A 148 4.71 1.13 -9.22
CA ILE A 148 4.40 2.53 -9.52
C ILE A 148 4.89 2.86 -10.93
N ASP A 149 4.39 3.95 -11.47
CA ASP A 149 4.95 4.58 -12.67
C ASP A 149 5.96 5.63 -12.18
N LEU A 150 7.24 5.22 -12.17
CA LEU A 150 8.33 6.01 -11.57
C LEU A 150 8.52 7.38 -12.25
N GLY A 151 8.12 7.51 -13.50
CA GLY A 151 8.15 8.77 -14.24
C GLY A 151 7.27 9.87 -13.62
N ASN A 152 6.28 9.50 -12.80
CA ASN A 152 5.41 10.45 -12.11
C ASN A 152 6.03 11.00 -10.80
N TYR A 153 7.23 10.53 -10.40
CA TYR A 153 7.86 10.85 -9.11
C TYR A 153 9.28 11.37 -9.32
N SER A 154 9.42 12.69 -9.40
CA SER A 154 10.72 13.34 -9.55
C SER A 154 11.51 13.24 -8.24
N PHE A 155 12.72 12.70 -8.32
CA PHE A 155 13.63 12.64 -7.19
C PHE A 155 14.21 14.01 -6.87
N HIS A 156 14.09 14.46 -5.62
CA HIS A 156 14.69 15.70 -5.14
C HIS A 156 15.47 15.47 -3.86
N LYS A 157 16.77 15.83 -3.86
CA LYS A 157 17.56 15.87 -2.64
C LYS A 157 16.96 16.85 -1.65
N LYS A 158 16.75 16.42 -0.42
CA LYS A 158 16.11 17.23 0.62
C LYS A 158 17.14 18.01 1.43
N LYS A 159 16.84 19.29 1.67
CA LYS A 159 17.60 20.09 2.62
C LYS A 159 17.06 19.83 4.03
N LEU A 160 17.95 19.43 4.94
CA LEU A 160 17.64 19.16 6.34
C LEU A 160 18.04 20.36 7.21
N ASP A 161 17.20 21.37 7.23
CA ASP A 161 17.35 22.54 8.10
C ASP A 161 16.49 22.42 9.36
N VAL A 162 15.21 22.17 9.19
CA VAL A 162 14.22 21.98 10.25
C VAL A 162 13.36 20.79 9.87
N PRO A 163 12.94 19.91 10.81
CA PRO A 163 12.05 18.78 10.50
C PRO A 163 10.72 19.25 9.91
N LYS A 164 10.50 18.93 8.63
CA LYS A 164 9.23 19.13 7.91
C LYS A 164 8.71 17.76 7.55
N ILE A 165 7.83 17.24 8.39
CA ILE A 165 7.38 15.85 8.38
C ILE A 165 6.15 15.71 7.49
N LEU A 166 6.15 14.72 6.62
CA LEU A 166 5.02 14.33 5.80
C LEU A 166 4.55 12.93 6.19
N TRP A 167 3.27 12.80 6.52
CA TRP A 167 2.60 11.53 6.80
C TRP A 167 1.49 11.34 5.78
N VAL A 168 1.49 10.22 5.02
CA VAL A 168 0.54 9.99 3.92
C VAL A 168 -0.12 8.63 4.08
N ARG A 169 -1.31 8.60 4.69
CA ARG A 169 -2.14 7.41 4.95
C ARG A 169 -3.61 7.79 5.14
N SER A 170 -4.52 6.84 5.00
CA SER A 170 -5.87 7.02 5.52
C SER A 170 -5.82 7.15 7.04
N PHE A 171 -6.64 8.02 7.61
CA PHE A 171 -6.83 8.07 9.06
C PHE A 171 -7.62 6.84 9.50
N ALA A 172 -6.90 5.83 9.95
CA ALA A 172 -7.43 4.59 10.51
C ALA A 172 -6.55 4.15 11.68
N GLN A 173 -7.12 3.56 12.72
CA GLN A 173 -6.40 3.08 13.89
C GLN A 173 -5.17 2.24 13.53
N LEU A 174 -5.31 1.41 12.50
CA LEU A 174 -4.22 0.57 11.98
C LEU A 174 -2.95 1.36 11.62
N TYR A 175 -3.08 2.61 11.21
CA TYR A 175 -1.96 3.45 10.78
C TYR A 175 -1.44 4.39 11.86
N ASN A 176 -2.02 4.33 13.07
CA ASN A 176 -1.59 5.05 14.27
C ASN A 176 -1.28 6.55 14.03
N PRO A 177 -2.25 7.34 13.51
CA PRO A 177 -2.00 8.74 13.16
C PRO A 177 -1.68 9.61 14.40
N VAL A 178 -2.20 9.25 15.59
CA VAL A 178 -1.92 9.96 16.84
C VAL A 178 -0.44 9.92 17.20
N LEU A 179 0.26 8.80 16.90
CA LEU A 179 1.70 8.70 17.14
C LEU A 179 2.49 9.74 16.33
N ALA A 180 2.08 10.06 15.11
CA ALA A 180 2.74 11.09 14.31
C ALA A 180 2.67 12.47 14.97
N VAL A 181 1.55 12.81 15.63
CA VAL A 181 1.41 14.06 16.38
C VAL A 181 2.25 14.04 17.67
N LYS A 182 2.29 12.91 18.37
CA LYS A 182 3.17 12.73 19.56
C LYS A 182 4.63 12.92 19.18
N VAL A 183 5.07 12.39 18.04
CA VAL A 183 6.41 12.58 17.50
C VAL A 183 6.68 14.06 17.24
N LEU A 184 5.76 14.78 16.59
CA LEU A 184 5.91 16.23 16.37
C LEU A 184 6.05 16.97 17.70
N LEU A 185 5.19 16.69 18.68
CA LEU A 185 5.22 17.33 19.99
C LEU A 185 6.59 17.14 20.67
N ALA A 186 7.10 15.91 20.68
CA ALA A 186 8.39 15.60 21.30
C ALA A 186 9.57 16.27 20.57
N ILE A 187 9.57 16.25 19.23
CA ILE A 187 10.63 16.88 18.42
C ILE A 187 10.67 18.39 18.57
N LYS A 188 9.55 19.05 18.82
CA LYS A 188 9.50 20.51 19.05
C LYS A 188 10.32 20.97 20.23
N ASN A 189 10.66 20.13 21.19
CA ASN A 189 11.58 20.45 22.28
C ASN A 189 12.98 20.84 21.76
N LYS A 190 13.48 20.16 20.73
CA LYS A 190 14.79 20.45 20.11
C LYS A 190 14.64 21.32 18.85
N TYR A 191 13.56 21.15 18.10
CA TYR A 191 13.29 21.89 16.87
C TYR A 191 11.94 22.61 16.94
N PRO A 192 11.85 23.80 17.59
CA PRO A 192 10.57 24.50 17.81
C PRO A 192 9.79 24.80 16.53
N MET A 193 10.50 24.95 15.40
CA MET A 193 9.93 25.22 14.08
C MET A 193 9.55 23.96 13.30
N ALA A 194 9.64 22.77 13.92
CA ALA A 194 9.23 21.51 13.27
C ALA A 194 7.75 21.55 12.86
N GLN A 195 7.44 20.95 11.70
CA GLN A 195 6.12 20.93 11.09
C GLN A 195 5.68 19.50 10.77
N LEU A 196 4.38 19.25 10.83
CA LEU A 196 3.77 17.99 10.38
C LEU A 196 2.60 18.28 9.45
N CYS A 197 2.61 17.65 8.30
CA CYS A 197 1.47 17.60 7.38
C CYS A 197 0.97 16.15 7.27
N MET A 198 -0.34 15.98 7.46
CA MET A 198 -1.01 14.70 7.40
C MET A 198 -2.00 14.67 6.23
N VAL A 199 -1.76 13.74 5.30
CA VAL A 199 -2.48 13.59 4.04
C VAL A 199 -3.26 12.29 4.06
N GLY A 200 -4.56 12.36 3.86
CA GLY A 200 -5.38 11.15 3.66
C GLY A 200 -6.85 11.31 4.02
N PRO A 201 -7.68 10.37 3.56
CA PRO A 201 -9.10 10.37 3.87
C PRO A 201 -9.36 9.85 5.30
N LYS A 202 -10.45 10.31 5.89
CA LYS A 202 -11.00 9.78 7.14
C LYS A 202 -11.57 8.37 6.90
N LYS A 203 -11.27 7.42 7.79
CA LYS A 203 -11.76 6.03 7.72
C LYS A 203 -12.51 5.60 8.97
N ASP A 204 -12.04 6.04 10.12
CA ASP A 204 -12.62 5.76 11.43
C ASP A 204 -12.37 6.97 12.37
N GLU A 205 -12.72 6.82 13.64
CA GLU A 205 -12.58 7.84 14.68
C GLU A 205 -11.12 8.28 14.97
N SER A 206 -10.14 7.62 14.38
CA SER A 206 -8.73 7.99 14.58
C SER A 206 -8.39 9.38 14.03
N TYR A 207 -9.17 9.89 13.07
CA TYR A 207 -9.01 11.26 12.59
C TYR A 207 -9.35 12.26 13.69
N GLU A 208 -10.54 12.10 14.26
CA GLU A 208 -11.04 12.96 15.34
C GLU A 208 -10.11 12.89 16.55
N SER A 209 -9.71 11.69 16.97
CA SER A 209 -8.73 11.47 18.04
C SER A 209 -7.39 12.16 17.78
N THR A 210 -6.95 12.20 16.51
CA THR A 210 -5.70 12.86 16.12
C THR A 210 -5.81 14.38 16.20
N VAL A 211 -6.92 14.95 15.74
CA VAL A 211 -7.21 16.39 15.81
C VAL A 211 -7.35 16.82 17.27
N ASP A 212 -8.10 16.06 18.08
CA ASP A 212 -8.31 16.34 19.49
C ASP A 212 -6.98 16.33 20.26
N PHE A 213 -6.13 15.32 20.01
CA PHE A 213 -4.81 15.24 20.62
C PHE A 213 -3.92 16.45 20.25
N ALA A 214 -3.92 16.86 18.99
CA ALA A 214 -3.17 18.04 18.55
C ALA A 214 -3.67 19.32 19.23
N THR A 215 -4.98 19.50 19.32
CA THR A 215 -5.64 20.65 19.93
C THR A 215 -5.36 20.73 21.45
N GLN A 216 -5.54 19.62 22.16
CA GLN A 216 -5.31 19.53 23.61
C GLN A 216 -3.86 19.84 24.01
N ASN A 217 -2.91 19.55 23.12
CA ASN A 217 -1.49 19.80 23.35
C ASN A 217 -0.97 21.10 22.70
N ASN A 218 -1.86 21.93 22.11
CA ASN A 218 -1.52 23.17 21.42
C ASN A 218 -0.45 22.98 20.33
N VAL A 219 -0.54 21.88 19.57
CA VAL A 219 0.39 21.57 18.49
C VAL A 219 -0.30 21.78 17.15
N GLU A 220 0.25 22.69 16.35
CA GLU A 220 -0.27 22.95 14.99
C GLU A 220 0.13 21.81 14.04
N VAL A 221 -0.89 21.22 13.38
CA VAL A 221 -0.76 20.16 12.39
C VAL A 221 -1.57 20.53 11.15
N THR A 222 -0.97 20.40 9.97
CA THR A 222 -1.69 20.60 8.71
C THR A 222 -2.41 19.33 8.30
N PHE A 223 -3.74 19.36 8.23
CA PHE A 223 -4.57 18.27 7.72
C PHE A 223 -5.11 18.64 6.34
N THR A 224 -4.63 17.96 5.28
CA THR A 224 -5.05 18.29 3.91
C THR A 224 -6.31 17.57 3.46
N GLY A 225 -6.70 16.51 4.19
CA GLY A 225 -7.63 15.54 3.67
C GLY A 225 -7.00 14.69 2.56
N LYS A 226 -7.84 14.09 1.72
CA LYS A 226 -7.39 13.25 0.60
C LYS A 226 -6.82 14.12 -0.52
N LEU A 227 -5.63 13.79 -0.99
CA LEU A 227 -5.01 14.32 -2.20
C LEU A 227 -4.90 13.23 -3.28
N SER A 228 -4.84 13.66 -4.54
CA SER A 228 -4.43 12.79 -5.65
C SER A 228 -2.94 12.46 -5.56
N LYS A 229 -2.48 11.46 -6.31
CA LYS A 229 -1.06 11.09 -6.34
C LYS A 229 -0.17 12.24 -6.79
N LYS A 230 -0.61 13.00 -7.79
CA LYS A 230 0.12 14.18 -8.27
C LYS A 230 0.18 15.28 -7.20
N GLU A 231 -0.95 15.63 -6.59
CA GLU A 231 -1.01 16.70 -5.59
C GLU A 231 -0.12 16.41 -4.38
N TRP A 232 -0.11 15.17 -3.85
CA TRP A 232 0.75 14.88 -2.72
C TRP A 232 2.24 14.75 -3.14
N ALA A 233 2.53 14.29 -4.36
CA ALA A 233 3.89 14.29 -4.90
C ALA A 233 4.42 15.74 -5.03
N ASP A 234 3.61 16.66 -5.54
CA ASP A 234 3.95 18.08 -5.61
C ASP A 234 4.11 18.69 -4.20
N LEU A 235 3.20 18.36 -3.27
CA LEU A 235 3.26 18.77 -1.87
C LEU A 235 4.54 18.31 -1.18
N SER A 236 5.01 17.09 -1.49
CA SER A 236 6.21 16.48 -0.89
C SER A 236 7.48 17.31 -1.07
N GLN A 237 7.51 18.21 -2.06
CA GLN A 237 8.66 19.08 -2.29
C GLN A 237 8.91 20.05 -1.11
N ARG A 238 7.86 20.38 -0.34
CA ARG A 238 7.93 21.28 0.82
C ARG A 238 8.38 20.59 2.11
N TYR A 239 8.49 19.25 2.08
CA TYR A 239 8.80 18.41 3.23
C TYR A 239 10.13 17.69 3.02
N ASN A 240 10.78 17.33 4.10
CA ASN A 240 12.12 16.74 4.05
C ASN A 240 12.25 15.41 4.80
N LEU A 241 11.13 14.89 5.33
CA LEU A 241 11.05 13.62 6.04
C LEU A 241 9.70 12.98 5.82
N PHE A 242 9.67 11.67 5.52
CA PHE A 242 8.47 10.86 5.49
C PHE A 242 8.37 10.00 6.76
N LEU A 243 7.25 10.11 7.46
CA LEU A 243 6.98 9.36 8.68
C LEU A 243 5.88 8.33 8.44
N ASN A 244 6.12 7.07 8.81
CA ASN A 244 5.15 5.99 8.76
C ASN A 244 5.02 5.32 10.12
N THR A 245 3.84 5.44 10.74
CA THR A 245 3.55 5.05 12.13
C THR A 245 2.69 3.81 12.25
N THR A 246 2.53 3.04 11.17
CA THR A 246 1.58 1.93 11.09
C THR A 246 1.84 0.82 12.11
N HIS A 247 0.78 0.28 12.72
CA HIS A 247 0.87 -0.93 13.53
C HIS A 247 1.08 -2.20 12.69
N PHE A 248 0.64 -2.15 11.43
CA PHE A 248 0.77 -3.26 10.52
C PHE A 248 0.59 -2.84 9.06
N ASP A 249 1.44 -3.33 8.18
CA ASP A 249 1.28 -3.21 6.73
C ASP A 249 1.93 -4.38 5.98
N ASN A 250 1.58 -4.54 4.71
CA ASN A 250 2.25 -5.47 3.82
C ASN A 250 3.34 -4.76 2.99
N THR A 251 2.92 -4.07 1.93
CA THR A 251 3.82 -3.30 1.07
C THR A 251 3.14 -1.98 0.74
N PRO A 252 3.34 -0.95 1.60
CA PRO A 252 2.65 0.32 1.46
C PRO A 252 3.10 1.11 0.24
N VAL A 253 2.18 1.39 -0.66
CA VAL A 253 2.46 2.15 -1.89
C VAL A 253 2.95 3.56 -1.57
N SER A 254 2.43 4.21 -0.52
CA SER A 254 2.89 5.54 -0.11
C SER A 254 4.36 5.57 0.33
N VAL A 255 4.87 4.48 0.90
CA VAL A 255 6.30 4.34 1.23
C VAL A 255 7.12 4.18 -0.06
N ILE A 256 6.68 3.34 -1.01
CA ILE A 256 7.32 3.19 -2.33
C ILE A 256 7.38 4.56 -3.04
N GLU A 257 6.31 5.32 -2.99
CA GLU A 257 6.22 6.66 -3.57
C GLU A 257 7.15 7.65 -2.85
N ALA A 258 7.26 7.60 -1.51
CA ALA A 258 8.20 8.41 -0.73
C ALA A 258 9.67 8.11 -1.07
N MET A 259 10.01 6.81 -1.25
CA MET A 259 11.33 6.38 -1.75
C MET A 259 11.62 7.01 -3.13
N ALA A 260 10.64 7.00 -4.02
CA ALA A 260 10.74 7.56 -5.36
C ALA A 260 10.96 9.07 -5.35
N LEU A 261 10.33 9.79 -4.43
CA LEU A 261 10.42 11.25 -4.26
C LEU A 261 11.70 11.71 -3.54
N GLY A 262 12.52 10.76 -3.05
CA GLY A 262 13.76 11.06 -2.33
C GLY A 262 13.56 11.59 -0.89
N LEU A 263 12.42 11.28 -0.28
CA LEU A 263 12.20 11.57 1.14
C LEU A 263 12.94 10.53 1.99
N PRO A 264 13.84 10.94 2.92
CA PRO A 264 14.32 10.04 3.97
C PRO A 264 13.12 9.53 4.78
N ILE A 265 13.15 8.26 5.15
CA ILE A 265 12.00 7.58 5.76
C ILE A 265 12.35 7.13 7.17
N VAL A 266 11.46 7.46 8.13
CA VAL A 266 11.41 6.83 9.45
C VAL A 266 10.10 6.04 9.52
N SER A 267 10.17 4.75 9.84
CA SER A 267 9.02 3.86 9.81
C SER A 267 9.04 2.85 10.94
N THR A 268 7.87 2.39 11.34
CA THR A 268 7.74 1.20 12.17
C THR A 268 8.21 -0.05 11.42
N ASN A 269 8.83 -0.99 12.13
CA ASN A 269 9.37 -2.26 11.64
C ASN A 269 8.34 -3.39 11.80
N VAL A 270 7.27 -3.36 11.01
CA VAL A 270 6.12 -4.26 11.17
C VAL A 270 5.70 -4.91 9.86
N GLY A 271 5.14 -6.11 9.94
CA GLY A 271 4.59 -6.83 8.78
C GLY A 271 5.62 -7.01 7.66
N GLY A 272 5.29 -6.51 6.47
CA GLY A 272 6.16 -6.55 5.29
C GLY A 272 7.04 -5.30 5.10
N ILE A 273 7.05 -4.36 6.05
CA ILE A 273 7.91 -3.17 6.00
C ILE A 273 9.40 -3.55 5.92
N PRO A 274 9.94 -4.49 6.75
CA PRO A 274 11.36 -4.87 6.67
C PRO A 274 11.74 -5.60 5.37
N ASP A 275 10.76 -6.09 4.61
CA ASP A 275 11.00 -6.62 3.25
C ASP A 275 11.13 -5.49 2.20
N LEU A 276 10.51 -4.34 2.49
CA LEU A 276 10.53 -3.16 1.63
C LEU A 276 11.66 -2.20 1.96
N LEU A 277 11.99 -2.06 3.24
CA LEU A 277 12.96 -1.10 3.76
C LEU A 277 14.05 -1.82 4.57
N GLU A 278 15.31 -1.53 4.26
CA GLU A 278 16.47 -2.04 5.00
C GLU A 278 16.94 -0.99 6.01
N ASN A 279 16.91 -1.36 7.31
CA ASN A 279 17.28 -0.45 8.39
C ASN A 279 18.73 0.08 8.25
N ASN A 280 18.93 1.36 8.48
CA ASN A 280 20.19 2.10 8.31
C ASN A 280 20.77 2.10 6.88
N LYS A 281 20.02 1.63 5.89
CA LYS A 281 20.48 1.61 4.50
C LYS A 281 19.50 2.34 3.56
N THR A 282 18.20 2.08 3.65
CA THR A 282 17.17 2.75 2.86
C THR A 282 16.15 3.50 3.69
N ALA A 283 16.11 3.24 5.01
CA ALA A 283 15.24 3.91 5.99
C ALA A 283 15.80 3.74 7.40
N LEU A 284 15.20 4.41 8.37
CA LEU A 284 15.38 4.13 9.80
C LEU A 284 14.12 3.43 10.32
N LEU A 285 14.30 2.24 10.89
CA LEU A 285 13.21 1.41 11.36
C LEU A 285 13.19 1.36 12.90
N VAL A 286 11.99 1.49 13.47
CA VAL A 286 11.76 1.44 14.92
C VAL A 286 10.68 0.40 15.25
N ASN A 287 10.60 -0.04 16.50
CA ASN A 287 9.53 -0.93 16.92
C ASN A 287 8.16 -0.25 16.84
N ASP A 288 7.10 -1.07 16.80
CA ASP A 288 5.74 -0.55 16.82
C ASP A 288 5.49 0.28 18.09
N ASN A 289 4.85 1.43 17.91
CA ASN A 289 4.46 2.36 18.97
C ASN A 289 5.65 2.89 19.84
N ASP A 290 6.87 2.84 19.33
CA ASP A 290 8.08 3.28 20.01
C ASP A 290 8.34 4.76 19.71
N LEU A 291 7.71 5.64 20.50
CA LEU A 291 7.83 7.10 20.36
C LEU A 291 9.28 7.58 20.52
N ASP A 292 9.94 7.12 21.57
CA ASP A 292 11.28 7.65 21.95
C ASP A 292 12.31 7.31 20.87
N ASN A 293 12.29 6.06 20.39
CA ASN A 293 13.19 5.66 19.32
C ASN A 293 12.83 6.35 17.99
N MET A 294 11.54 6.58 17.70
CA MET A 294 11.13 7.31 16.51
C MET A 294 11.65 8.76 16.52
N VAL A 295 11.58 9.43 17.66
CA VAL A 295 12.16 10.77 17.87
C VAL A 295 13.68 10.71 17.70
N PHE A 296 14.35 9.79 18.38
CA PHE A 296 15.79 9.59 18.27
C PHE A 296 16.25 9.37 16.82
N GLN A 297 15.57 8.52 16.06
CA GLN A 297 15.91 8.29 14.66
C GLN A 297 15.71 9.53 13.78
N ILE A 298 14.70 10.34 14.08
CA ILE A 298 14.51 11.61 13.35
C ILE A 298 15.66 12.57 13.70
N GLU A 299 16.03 12.70 14.96
CA GLU A 299 17.16 13.54 15.36
C GLU A 299 18.46 13.11 14.68
N ARG A 300 18.73 11.81 14.59
CA ARG A 300 19.88 11.28 13.85
C ARG A 300 19.92 11.75 12.39
N LEU A 301 18.77 11.83 11.71
CA LEU A 301 18.72 12.31 10.32
C LEU A 301 19.21 13.75 10.19
N PHE A 302 19.04 14.57 11.22
CA PHE A 302 19.45 15.98 11.22
C PHE A 302 20.85 16.20 11.80
N ASP A 303 21.30 15.35 12.71
CA ASP A 303 22.58 15.46 13.38
C ASP A 303 23.72 14.75 12.61
N GLU A 304 23.44 13.61 11.97
CA GLU A 304 24.44 12.82 11.26
C GLU A 304 24.62 13.29 9.81
N LYS A 305 25.78 13.84 9.52
CA LYS A 305 26.13 14.32 8.17
C LYS A 305 25.97 13.21 7.13
N PHE A 306 25.27 13.51 6.07
CA PHE A 306 25.01 12.60 4.94
C PHE A 306 24.09 11.41 5.20
N LEU A 307 23.66 11.11 6.43
CA LEU A 307 22.79 9.96 6.70
C LEU A 307 21.52 10.01 5.84
N ALA A 308 20.76 11.09 5.91
CA ALA A 308 19.53 11.25 5.17
C ALA A 308 19.72 11.21 3.66
N GLN A 309 20.82 11.78 3.15
CA GLN A 309 21.14 11.71 1.72
C GLN A 309 21.40 10.27 1.30
N ASN A 310 22.22 9.53 2.05
CA ASN A 310 22.55 8.14 1.74
C ASN A 310 21.30 7.25 1.77
N LEU A 311 20.42 7.41 2.78
CA LEU A 311 19.18 6.66 2.89
C LEU A 311 18.27 6.94 1.67
N SER A 312 18.08 8.20 1.29
CA SER A 312 17.21 8.57 0.18
C SER A 312 17.75 8.13 -1.18
N GLU A 313 19.06 8.24 -1.40
CA GLU A 313 19.69 7.75 -2.65
C GLU A 313 19.63 6.22 -2.77
N ASN A 314 19.86 5.50 -1.68
CA ASN A 314 19.74 4.04 -1.66
C ASN A 314 18.29 3.59 -1.85
N SER A 315 17.34 4.25 -1.20
CA SER A 315 15.91 3.96 -1.37
C SER A 315 15.45 4.26 -2.80
N ARG A 316 15.93 5.34 -3.43
CA ARG A 316 15.66 5.63 -4.84
C ARG A 316 16.17 4.54 -5.77
N LYS A 317 17.39 4.05 -5.59
CA LYS A 317 17.92 2.93 -6.37
C LYS A 317 17.09 1.65 -6.19
N GLN A 318 16.66 1.37 -4.95
CA GLN A 318 15.83 0.20 -4.68
C GLN A 318 14.47 0.30 -5.34
N VAL A 319 13.83 1.47 -5.33
CA VAL A 319 12.48 1.66 -5.88
C VAL A 319 12.43 1.51 -7.41
N GLU A 320 13.54 1.60 -8.12
CA GLU A 320 13.62 1.34 -9.56
C GLU A 320 13.14 -0.09 -9.91
N ASN A 321 13.34 -1.05 -8.99
CA ASN A 321 12.82 -2.42 -9.16
C ASN A 321 11.29 -2.52 -9.03
N TYR A 322 10.63 -1.49 -8.53
CA TYR A 322 9.18 -1.39 -8.40
C TYR A 322 8.53 -0.58 -9.55
N ASP A 323 9.35 -0.09 -10.49
CA ASP A 323 8.81 0.60 -11.65
C ASP A 323 8.03 -0.36 -12.55
N TRP A 324 6.91 0.14 -13.11
CA TRP A 324 6.09 -0.66 -14.01
C TRP A 324 6.88 -1.19 -15.21
N SER A 325 7.83 -0.43 -15.75
CA SER A 325 8.68 -0.88 -16.86
C SER A 325 9.44 -2.19 -16.56
N VAL A 326 9.76 -2.43 -15.29
CA VAL A 326 10.41 -3.65 -14.78
C VAL A 326 9.36 -4.71 -14.43
N VAL A 327 8.40 -4.36 -13.58
CA VAL A 327 7.41 -5.29 -13.01
C VAL A 327 6.48 -5.89 -14.06
N LYS A 328 6.17 -5.14 -15.13
CA LYS A 328 5.32 -5.64 -16.23
C LYS A 328 5.83 -6.93 -16.87
N ASN A 329 7.15 -7.15 -16.89
CA ASN A 329 7.73 -8.36 -17.49
C ASN A 329 7.35 -9.61 -16.67
N GLN A 330 7.27 -9.51 -15.36
CA GLN A 330 6.81 -10.60 -14.49
C GLN A 330 5.32 -10.91 -14.75
N TRP A 331 4.49 -9.87 -14.92
CA TRP A 331 3.10 -10.03 -15.30
C TRP A 331 2.94 -10.65 -16.70
N LYS A 332 3.73 -10.21 -17.68
CA LYS A 332 3.73 -10.79 -19.03
C LYS A 332 4.10 -12.28 -19.03
N MET A 333 5.04 -12.69 -18.16
CA MET A 333 5.38 -14.11 -17.99
C MET A 333 4.24 -14.91 -17.36
N LEU A 334 3.55 -14.34 -16.37
CA LEU A 334 2.42 -14.99 -15.70
C LEU A 334 1.19 -15.11 -16.60
N LEU A 335 0.92 -14.11 -17.43
CA LEU A 335 -0.25 -13.99 -18.28
C LEU A 335 -0.02 -14.54 -19.73
N LYS A 336 0.86 -15.50 -19.88
CA LYS A 336 1.15 -16.15 -21.18
C LYS A 336 0.00 -16.95 -21.75
#